data_50101d98eadc15943b8e92962a5ddced
#
_entry.id   50101d98eadc15943b8e92962a5ddced
#
_cell.length_a   1.000
_cell.length_b   1.000
_cell.length_c   1.000
_cell.angle_alpha   90.00
_cell.angle_beta   90.00
_cell.angle_gamma   90.00
#
_symmetry.space_group_name_H-M   'P 1'
#
loop_
_entity.id
_entity.type
_entity.pdbx_description
1 polymer ?
#
loop_
_entity_poly.entity_id
_entity_poly.type
_entity_poly.pdbx_seq_one_letter_code
_entity_poly.pdbx_strand_id
1 'polypeptide(L)'
;AFPVREDPRDVLVLNEQVKDPQILASGSPRRRAQLQKRFPQVSWKELRGNVETRLRKIAVQREADGTILAAAGLSRLGIKEYPGLTFNKLPIDEMVPSPGQAAIAIQVRSNELDKFSVLDHEETSRAVLLERAILDRLGGGCQVALGVHLAGDQLHFFHEDCGIRILDIQNDTIEMI
;
A
#
# COMPACT_ATOMS: atom_id res chain seq x y z
N ALA A 1 -15.40 -0.93 13.78
CA ALA A 1 -14.16 -1.00 14.57
C ALA A 1 -12.98 -1.31 13.68
N PHE A 2 -11.83 -0.76 14.02
CA PHE A 2 -10.55 -1.03 13.36
C PHE A 2 -9.57 -1.54 14.43
N PRO A 3 -9.22 -2.83 14.45
CA PRO A 3 -8.12 -3.33 15.29
C PRO A 3 -6.79 -2.68 14.96
N VAL A 4 -5.77 -2.92 15.78
CA VAL A 4 -4.41 -2.44 15.55
C VAL A 4 -3.99 -2.74 14.10
N ARG A 5 -3.56 -1.68 13.39
CA ARG A 5 -3.10 -1.75 12.00
C ARG A 5 -1.78 -2.50 11.89
N GLU A 6 -1.67 -3.37 10.93
CA GLU A 6 -0.39 -3.98 10.58
C GLU A 6 0.49 -3.03 9.76
N ASP A 7 1.71 -3.52 9.40
CA ASP A 7 2.68 -2.76 8.59
C ASP A 7 2.05 -2.30 7.25
N PRO A 8 1.80 -0.99 7.05
CA PRO A 8 1.13 -0.46 5.87
C PRO A 8 2.02 -0.40 4.63
N ARG A 9 3.32 -0.69 4.77
CA ARG A 9 4.29 -0.55 3.68
C ARG A 9 4.05 -1.50 2.52
N ASP A 10 4.55 -1.11 1.38
CA ASP A 10 4.70 -1.98 0.23
C ASP A 10 6.06 -2.67 0.25
N VAL A 11 6.13 -3.84 -0.36
CA VAL A 11 7.34 -4.64 -0.53
C VAL A 11 7.59 -4.82 -2.02
N LEU A 12 8.73 -4.33 -2.49
CA LEU A 12 9.23 -4.64 -3.81
C LEU A 12 9.88 -6.01 -3.78
N VAL A 13 9.30 -6.95 -4.49
CA VAL A 13 9.77 -8.33 -4.63
C VAL A 13 10.43 -8.47 -5.98
N LEU A 14 11.72 -8.81 -6.00
CA LEU A 14 12.52 -8.97 -7.22
C LEU A 14 13.05 -10.40 -7.33
N ASN A 15 13.18 -10.88 -8.56
CA ASN A 15 13.95 -12.09 -8.81
C ASN A 15 15.43 -11.83 -8.48
N GLU A 16 16.03 -12.66 -7.63
CA GLU A 16 17.41 -12.48 -7.14
C GLU A 16 18.49 -12.53 -8.24
N GLN A 17 18.17 -13.14 -9.38
CA GLN A 17 19.07 -13.22 -10.53
C GLN A 17 19.03 -11.95 -11.41
N VAL A 18 18.10 -11.04 -11.14
CA VAL A 18 17.90 -9.81 -11.91
C VAL A 18 18.51 -8.63 -11.15
N LYS A 19 19.59 -8.05 -11.68
CA LYS A 19 20.23 -6.87 -11.10
C LYS A 19 19.55 -5.57 -11.52
N ASP A 20 19.09 -5.51 -12.76
CA ASP A 20 18.44 -4.35 -13.37
C ASP A 20 17.09 -4.77 -13.98
N PRO A 21 15.99 -4.59 -13.25
CA PRO A 21 14.69 -5.04 -13.71
C PRO A 21 14.22 -4.26 -14.93
N GLN A 22 13.77 -4.96 -15.94
CA GLN A 22 13.20 -4.39 -17.18
C GLN A 22 11.67 -4.49 -17.19
N ILE A 23 11.11 -5.46 -16.47
CA ILE A 23 9.68 -5.71 -16.40
C ILE A 23 9.24 -5.83 -14.94
N LEU A 24 8.42 -4.88 -14.48
CA LEU A 24 7.73 -4.99 -13.19
C LEU A 24 6.24 -5.25 -13.39
N ALA A 25 5.66 -5.99 -12.46
CA ALA A 25 4.26 -6.38 -12.55
C ALA A 25 3.42 -5.81 -11.40
N SER A 26 2.42 -5.00 -11.74
CA SER A 26 1.44 -4.47 -10.79
C SER A 26 0.18 -4.03 -11.50
N GLY A 27 -1.00 -4.39 -10.97
CA GLY A 27 -2.29 -3.84 -11.41
C GLY A 27 -2.67 -2.53 -10.71
N SER A 28 -1.83 -2.01 -9.78
CA SER A 28 -2.11 -0.79 -9.02
C SER A 28 -1.55 0.44 -9.72
N PRO A 29 -2.38 1.41 -10.16
CA PRO A 29 -1.90 2.67 -10.72
C PRO A 29 -0.98 3.42 -9.76
N ARG A 30 -1.35 3.48 -8.47
CA ARG A 30 -0.56 4.12 -7.42
C ARG A 30 0.87 3.56 -7.34
N ARG A 31 1.01 2.22 -7.33
CA ARG A 31 2.33 1.57 -7.26
C ARG A 31 3.17 1.84 -8.49
N ARG A 32 2.54 1.77 -9.67
CA ARG A 32 3.22 2.07 -10.93
C ARG A 32 3.71 3.51 -10.96
N ALA A 33 2.85 4.48 -10.69
CA ALA A 33 3.17 5.90 -10.76
C ALA A 33 4.32 6.28 -9.80
N GLN A 34 4.33 5.75 -8.58
CA GLN A 34 5.39 6.04 -7.62
C GLN A 34 6.73 5.39 -8.02
N LEU A 35 6.71 4.14 -8.46
CA LEU A 35 7.95 3.44 -8.84
C LEU A 35 8.47 3.83 -10.22
N GLN A 36 7.66 4.44 -11.08
CA GLN A 36 8.10 4.90 -12.39
C GLN A 36 9.28 5.88 -12.30
N LYS A 37 9.32 6.70 -11.23
CA LYS A 37 10.45 7.63 -11.00
C LYS A 37 11.75 6.90 -10.66
N ARG A 38 11.65 5.79 -9.91
CA ARG A 38 12.81 4.97 -9.51
C ARG A 38 13.29 4.06 -10.65
N PHE A 39 12.35 3.61 -11.47
CA PHE A 39 12.61 2.69 -12.58
C PHE A 39 12.04 3.27 -13.89
N PRO A 40 12.64 4.34 -14.44
CA PRO A 40 12.07 5.05 -15.59
C PRO A 40 12.03 4.20 -16.88
N GLN A 41 12.88 3.19 -16.99
CA GLN A 41 12.98 2.32 -18.17
C GLN A 41 12.12 1.05 -18.06
N VAL A 42 11.48 0.81 -16.91
CA VAL A 42 10.72 -0.40 -16.68
C VAL A 42 9.42 -0.43 -17.49
N SER A 43 9.15 -1.56 -18.13
CA SER A 43 7.85 -1.88 -18.67
C SER A 43 6.94 -2.48 -17.60
N TRP A 44 5.65 -2.14 -17.62
CA TRP A 44 4.69 -2.61 -16.64
C TRP A 44 3.78 -3.70 -17.21
N LYS A 45 3.62 -4.80 -16.47
CA LYS A 45 2.65 -5.85 -16.75
C LYS A 45 1.60 -5.95 -15.65
N GLU A 46 0.44 -6.46 -15.97
CA GLU A 46 -0.52 -6.92 -14.96
C GLU A 46 -0.13 -8.32 -14.47
N LEU A 47 -0.25 -8.53 -13.16
CA LEU A 47 -0.06 -9.82 -12.53
C LEU A 47 -1.27 -10.15 -11.68
N ARG A 48 -1.99 -11.22 -12.06
CA ARG A 48 -3.19 -11.69 -11.37
C ARG A 48 -2.90 -12.93 -10.54
N GLY A 49 -3.72 -13.16 -9.54
CA GLY A 49 -3.63 -14.28 -8.61
C GLY A 49 -3.47 -13.82 -7.16
N ASN A 50 -3.51 -14.75 -6.24
CA ASN A 50 -3.18 -14.51 -4.82
C ASN A 50 -1.67 -14.27 -4.65
N VAL A 51 -1.24 -13.95 -3.44
CA VAL A 51 0.17 -13.63 -3.13
C VAL A 51 1.10 -14.75 -3.58
N GLU A 52 0.84 -15.99 -3.18
CA GLU A 52 1.69 -17.13 -3.50
C GLU A 52 1.78 -17.39 -5.01
N THR A 53 0.65 -17.30 -5.72
CA THR A 53 0.63 -17.41 -7.18
C THR A 53 1.50 -16.34 -7.83
N ARG A 54 1.44 -15.08 -7.34
CA ARG A 54 2.26 -13.99 -7.87
C ARG A 54 3.75 -14.24 -7.61
N LEU A 55 4.12 -14.68 -6.41
CA LEU A 55 5.52 -15.01 -6.09
C LEU A 55 6.06 -16.11 -7.02
N ARG A 56 5.29 -17.19 -7.22
CA ARG A 56 5.67 -18.27 -8.13
C ARG A 56 5.83 -17.79 -9.58
N LYS A 57 4.97 -16.87 -10.03
CA LYS A 57 5.08 -16.29 -11.39
C LYS A 57 6.37 -15.51 -11.58
N ILE A 58 6.85 -14.82 -10.55
CA ILE A 58 8.14 -14.11 -10.61
C ILE A 58 9.30 -15.07 -10.47
N ALA A 59 9.27 -15.96 -9.46
CA ALA A 59 10.39 -16.84 -9.14
C ALA A 59 10.63 -17.92 -10.20
N VAL A 60 9.55 -18.58 -10.63
CA VAL A 60 9.62 -19.81 -11.43
C VAL A 60 9.26 -19.54 -12.89
N GLN A 61 8.13 -18.89 -13.13
CA GLN A 61 7.61 -18.68 -14.50
C GLN A 61 8.27 -17.49 -15.20
N ARG A 62 8.95 -16.60 -14.44
CA ARG A 62 9.63 -15.40 -14.95
C ARG A 62 8.75 -14.53 -15.85
N GLU A 63 7.47 -14.41 -15.48
CA GLU A 63 6.53 -13.54 -16.20
C GLU A 63 6.91 -12.06 -16.12
N ALA A 64 7.63 -11.67 -15.06
CA ALA A 64 8.25 -10.36 -14.88
C ALA A 64 9.48 -10.51 -13.96
N ASP A 65 10.29 -9.47 -13.88
CA ASP A 65 11.49 -9.41 -13.05
C ASP A 65 11.16 -9.15 -11.57
N GLY A 66 9.98 -8.58 -11.33
CA GLY A 66 9.51 -8.31 -9.97
C GLY A 66 8.04 -7.91 -9.90
N THR A 67 7.57 -7.79 -8.67
CA THR A 67 6.20 -7.34 -8.34
C THR A 67 6.18 -6.56 -7.04
N ILE A 68 5.07 -5.90 -6.75
CA ILE A 68 4.88 -5.15 -5.51
C ILE A 68 3.71 -5.72 -4.73
N LEU A 69 3.94 -6.06 -3.46
CA LEU A 69 2.97 -6.64 -2.55
C LEU A 69 2.86 -5.81 -1.27
N ALA A 70 1.70 -5.83 -0.61
CA ALA A 70 1.55 -5.22 0.70
C ALA A 70 2.23 -6.08 1.78
N ALA A 71 3.02 -5.47 2.67
CA ALA A 71 3.70 -6.15 3.77
C ALA A 71 2.72 -6.93 4.66
N ALA A 72 1.57 -6.32 4.99
CA ALA A 72 0.52 -6.98 5.76
C ALA A 72 -0.02 -8.25 5.09
N GLY A 73 -0.09 -8.28 3.76
CA GLY A 73 -0.52 -9.48 3.02
C GLY A 73 0.49 -10.63 3.15
N LEU A 74 1.78 -10.32 3.10
CA LEU A 74 2.85 -11.30 3.32
C LEU A 74 2.87 -11.78 4.78
N SER A 75 2.75 -10.85 5.73
CA SER A 75 2.72 -11.15 7.17
C SER A 75 1.58 -12.11 7.53
N ARG A 76 0.35 -11.81 7.08
CA ARG A 76 -0.84 -12.65 7.36
C ARG A 76 -0.74 -14.06 6.79
N LEU A 77 0.02 -14.24 5.73
CA LEU A 77 0.30 -15.56 5.14
C LEU A 77 1.55 -16.24 5.73
N GLY A 78 2.24 -15.58 6.66
CA GLY A 78 3.48 -16.09 7.24
C GLY A 78 4.65 -16.12 6.25
N ILE A 79 4.56 -15.41 5.13
CA ILE A 79 5.58 -15.43 4.08
C ILE A 79 6.65 -14.39 4.42
N LYS A 80 7.79 -14.85 4.89
CA LYS A 80 8.97 -14.03 5.20
C LYS A 80 10.01 -14.06 4.09
N GLU A 81 10.05 -15.14 3.34
CA GLU A 81 10.99 -15.40 2.24
C GLU A 81 10.32 -16.27 1.17
N TYR A 82 10.88 -16.29 -0.01
CA TYR A 82 10.47 -17.19 -1.09
C TYR A 82 11.72 -17.51 -1.93
N PRO A 83 12.00 -18.80 -2.23
CA PRO A 83 13.20 -19.20 -2.99
C PRO A 83 13.33 -18.44 -4.31
N GLY A 84 14.51 -17.88 -4.55
CA GLY A 84 14.81 -17.12 -5.77
C GLY A 84 14.28 -15.68 -5.80
N LEU A 85 13.73 -15.16 -4.67
CA LEU A 85 13.23 -13.80 -4.58
C LEU A 85 13.86 -13.00 -3.43
N THR A 86 14.12 -11.73 -3.68
CA THR A 86 14.47 -10.75 -2.65
C THR A 86 13.26 -9.90 -2.27
N PHE A 87 13.13 -9.55 -0.99
CA PHE A 87 12.02 -8.79 -0.42
C PHE A 87 12.54 -7.48 0.15
N ASN A 88 12.23 -6.37 -0.52
CA ASN A 88 12.69 -5.03 -0.14
C ASN A 88 11.49 -4.21 0.33
N LYS A 89 11.36 -4.01 1.65
CA LYS A 89 10.33 -3.11 2.21
C LYS A 89 10.65 -1.67 1.78
N LEU A 90 9.66 -1.01 1.21
CA LEU A 90 9.79 0.38 0.77
C LEU A 90 9.41 1.32 1.92
N PRO A 91 10.22 2.34 2.22
CA PRO A 91 9.87 3.39 3.17
C PRO A 91 8.58 4.12 2.74
N ILE A 92 7.80 4.62 3.72
CA ILE A 92 6.51 5.29 3.44
C ILE A 92 6.71 6.60 2.68
N ASP A 93 7.82 7.29 2.91
CA ASP A 93 8.23 8.51 2.22
C ASP A 93 8.71 8.28 0.78
N GLU A 94 9.03 7.03 0.41
CA GLU A 94 9.33 6.64 -0.98
C GLU A 94 8.13 6.00 -1.69
N MET A 95 7.26 5.32 -0.93
CA MET A 95 6.09 4.62 -1.44
C MET A 95 4.91 4.80 -0.48
N VAL A 96 4.13 5.84 -0.70
CA VAL A 96 2.95 6.14 0.11
C VAL A 96 1.88 5.06 -0.10
N PRO A 97 1.40 4.40 0.99
CA PRO A 97 0.40 3.35 0.91
C PRO A 97 -0.95 3.83 0.37
N SER A 98 -1.79 2.89 -0.03
CA SER A 98 -3.20 3.20 -0.31
C SER A 98 -3.93 3.57 0.99
N PRO A 99 -4.96 4.45 0.93
CA PRO A 99 -5.82 4.71 2.08
C PRO A 99 -6.32 3.42 2.73
N GLY A 100 -6.12 3.27 4.04
CA GLY A 100 -6.52 2.09 4.80
C GLY A 100 -5.70 0.82 4.54
N GLN A 101 -4.59 0.87 3.78
CA GLN A 101 -3.75 -0.31 3.55
C GLN A 101 -3.32 -0.92 4.88
N ALA A 102 -3.39 -2.25 4.99
CA ALA A 102 -3.07 -3.07 6.17
C ALA A 102 -4.07 -2.98 7.35
N ALA A 103 -5.02 -2.07 7.34
CA ALA A 103 -6.10 -2.06 8.32
C ALA A 103 -7.16 -3.12 8.00
N ILE A 104 -7.78 -3.66 9.04
CA ILE A 104 -8.97 -4.52 8.95
C ILE A 104 -10.16 -3.72 9.47
N ALA A 105 -11.21 -3.62 8.67
CA ALA A 105 -12.46 -3.02 9.10
C ALA A 105 -13.43 -4.11 9.54
N ILE A 106 -13.96 -4.01 10.76
CA ILE A 106 -15.00 -4.90 11.29
C ILE A 106 -16.33 -4.16 11.16
N GLN A 107 -17.18 -4.65 10.26
CA GLN A 107 -18.53 -4.12 10.07
C GLN A 107 -19.54 -4.99 10.83
N VAL A 108 -20.41 -4.34 11.60
CA VAL A 108 -21.47 -4.98 12.38
C VAL A 108 -22.78 -4.23 12.17
N ARG A 109 -23.90 -4.81 12.64
CA ARG A 109 -25.18 -4.12 12.66
C ARG A 109 -25.15 -2.97 13.67
N SER A 110 -25.91 -1.91 13.39
CA SER A 110 -25.93 -0.70 14.24
C SER A 110 -26.26 -0.96 15.70
N ASN A 111 -27.12 -1.93 15.99
CA ASN A 111 -27.51 -2.33 17.35
C ASN A 111 -26.46 -3.20 18.08
N GLU A 112 -25.34 -3.49 17.44
CA GLU A 112 -24.26 -4.31 18.01
C GLU A 112 -22.95 -3.53 18.18
N LEU A 113 -22.92 -2.25 17.82
CA LEU A 113 -21.71 -1.41 17.85
C LEU A 113 -20.99 -1.47 19.20
N ASP A 114 -21.75 -1.35 20.31
CA ASP A 114 -21.18 -1.32 21.66
C ASP A 114 -20.45 -2.63 22.02
N LYS A 115 -20.93 -3.77 21.51
CA LYS A 115 -20.32 -5.08 21.77
C LYS A 115 -18.94 -5.22 21.16
N PHE A 116 -18.69 -4.52 20.05
CA PHE A 116 -17.45 -4.63 19.27
C PHE A 116 -16.55 -3.41 19.41
N SER A 117 -16.97 -2.39 20.18
CA SER A 117 -16.15 -1.19 20.45
C SER A 117 -14.82 -1.54 21.11
N VAL A 118 -14.76 -2.59 21.93
CA VAL A 118 -13.53 -3.09 22.57
C VAL A 118 -12.46 -3.52 21.58
N LEU A 119 -12.81 -3.80 20.33
CA LEU A 119 -11.87 -4.15 19.26
C LEU A 119 -11.32 -2.93 18.52
N ASP A 120 -11.84 -1.75 18.84
CA ASP A 120 -11.41 -0.53 18.15
C ASP A 120 -10.10 0.00 18.73
N HIS A 121 -9.15 0.25 17.85
CA HIS A 121 -7.89 0.91 18.19
C HIS A 121 -7.96 2.36 17.72
N GLU A 122 -8.02 3.29 18.67
CA GLU A 122 -8.32 4.71 18.43
C GLU A 122 -7.40 5.34 17.39
N GLU A 123 -6.09 5.11 17.50
CA GLU A 123 -5.11 5.66 16.54
C GLU A 123 -5.34 5.09 15.12
N THR A 124 -5.63 3.79 15.00
CA THR A 124 -5.94 3.18 13.70
C THR A 124 -7.24 3.73 13.12
N SER A 125 -8.28 3.87 13.95
CA SER A 125 -9.56 4.42 13.53
C SER A 125 -9.42 5.85 13.03
N ARG A 126 -8.75 6.72 13.81
CA ARG A 126 -8.45 8.10 13.42
C ARG A 126 -7.73 8.15 12.07
N ALA A 127 -6.66 7.38 11.92
CA ALA A 127 -5.86 7.36 10.71
C ALA A 127 -6.68 6.89 9.49
N VAL A 128 -7.34 5.74 9.59
CA VAL A 128 -8.09 5.16 8.47
C VAL A 128 -9.28 6.02 8.07
N LEU A 129 -9.99 6.61 9.03
CA LEU A 129 -11.12 7.50 8.74
C LEU A 129 -10.67 8.76 8.01
N LEU A 130 -9.55 9.39 8.43
CA LEU A 130 -8.99 10.54 7.73
C LEU A 130 -8.51 10.17 6.32
N GLU A 131 -7.76 9.09 6.18
CA GLU A 131 -7.28 8.60 4.88
C GLU A 131 -8.43 8.37 3.90
N ARG A 132 -9.53 7.79 4.38
CA ARG A 132 -10.73 7.55 3.56
C ARG A 132 -11.49 8.84 3.23
N ALA A 133 -11.59 9.77 4.17
CA ALA A 133 -12.21 11.07 3.91
C ALA A 133 -11.47 11.84 2.80
N ILE A 134 -10.14 11.78 2.78
CA ILE A 134 -9.33 12.35 1.71
C ILE A 134 -9.61 11.64 0.37
N LEU A 135 -9.65 10.31 0.36
CA LEU A 135 -9.99 9.52 -0.82
C LEU A 135 -11.36 9.89 -1.40
N ASP A 136 -12.37 10.00 -0.53
CA ASP A 136 -13.75 10.33 -0.92
C ASP A 136 -13.84 11.77 -1.48
N ARG A 137 -13.13 12.72 -0.87
CA ARG A 137 -13.07 14.12 -1.33
C ARG A 137 -12.46 14.27 -2.72
N LEU A 138 -11.42 13.48 -3.01
CA LEU A 138 -10.74 13.51 -4.31
C LEU A 138 -11.45 12.68 -5.38
N GLY A 139 -12.62 12.11 -5.07
CA GLY A 139 -13.40 11.30 -6.02
C GLY A 139 -12.66 10.02 -6.42
N GLY A 140 -11.71 9.58 -5.59
CA GLY A 140 -10.81 8.49 -5.90
C GLY A 140 -11.42 7.10 -5.66
N GLY A 141 -10.97 6.14 -6.44
CA GLY A 141 -11.22 4.72 -6.30
C GLY A 141 -9.95 3.93 -6.62
N CYS A 142 -10.06 2.62 -6.76
CA CYS A 142 -8.92 1.74 -7.07
C CYS A 142 -8.18 2.07 -8.38
N GLN A 143 -8.77 2.92 -9.22
CA GLN A 143 -8.22 3.34 -10.53
C GLN A 143 -7.38 4.62 -10.44
N VAL A 144 -7.44 5.35 -9.33
CA VAL A 144 -6.68 6.59 -9.15
C VAL A 144 -5.31 6.28 -8.55
N ALA A 145 -4.27 6.97 -9.06
CA ALA A 145 -2.91 6.88 -8.54
C ALA A 145 -2.76 7.72 -7.27
N LEU A 146 -3.49 7.35 -6.21
CA LEU A 146 -3.54 8.04 -4.92
C LEU A 146 -2.93 7.19 -3.81
N GLY A 147 -2.03 7.78 -3.03
CA GLY A 147 -1.51 7.26 -1.78
C GLY A 147 -1.86 8.21 -0.64
N VAL A 148 -2.34 7.68 0.50
CA VAL A 148 -2.59 8.47 1.71
C VAL A 148 -2.30 7.60 2.92
N HIS A 149 -1.48 8.09 3.83
CA HIS A 149 -1.17 7.41 5.07
C HIS A 149 -0.89 8.41 6.19
N LEU A 150 -1.62 8.27 7.30
CA LEU A 150 -1.39 9.02 8.51
C LEU A 150 -0.56 8.20 9.50
N ALA A 151 0.61 8.72 9.89
CA ALA A 151 1.48 8.16 10.91
C ALA A 151 1.66 9.21 12.04
N GLY A 152 1.01 9.00 13.18
CA GLY A 152 0.90 10.03 14.21
C GLY A 152 0.20 11.27 13.66
N ASP A 153 0.93 12.39 13.60
CA ASP A 153 0.44 13.65 13.05
C ASP A 153 1.01 13.97 11.66
N GLN A 154 1.82 13.07 11.09
CA GLN A 154 2.36 13.21 9.75
C GLN A 154 1.47 12.51 8.73
N LEU A 155 0.90 13.29 7.80
CA LEU A 155 0.15 12.81 6.66
C LEU A 155 1.08 12.67 5.45
N HIS A 156 1.34 11.44 5.06
CA HIS A 156 2.00 11.13 3.80
C HIS A 156 0.95 11.06 2.70
N PHE A 157 1.14 11.86 1.68
CA PHE A 157 0.23 11.99 0.55
C PHE A 157 0.97 11.79 -0.76
N PHE A 158 0.35 11.11 -1.71
CA PHE A 158 0.83 10.97 -3.09
C PHE A 158 -0.33 11.11 -4.05
N HIS A 159 -0.17 11.94 -5.04
CA HIS A 159 -1.00 11.99 -6.24
C HIS A 159 -0.11 12.13 -7.47
N GLU A 160 -0.52 11.60 -8.63
CA GLU A 160 0.30 11.63 -9.84
C GLU A 160 0.65 13.05 -10.29
N ASP A 161 -0.24 14.02 -10.10
CA ASP A 161 -0.04 15.40 -10.51
C ASP A 161 0.95 16.16 -9.61
N CYS A 162 1.01 15.88 -8.31
CA CYS A 162 1.84 16.65 -7.38
C CYS A 162 2.98 15.85 -6.74
N GLY A 163 3.02 14.53 -6.96
CA GLY A 163 4.03 13.65 -6.37
C GLY A 163 3.80 13.39 -4.88
N ILE A 164 4.89 13.04 -4.17
CA ILE A 164 4.83 12.78 -2.73
C ILE A 164 4.93 14.11 -1.96
N ARG A 165 4.07 14.24 -0.94
CA ARG A 165 4.08 15.33 0.04
C ARG A 165 3.95 14.76 1.45
N ILE A 166 4.58 15.41 2.42
CA ILE A 166 4.45 15.09 3.85
C ILE A 166 3.97 16.36 4.52
N LEU A 167 2.84 16.28 5.20
CA LEU A 167 2.16 17.40 5.85
C LEU A 167 2.02 17.09 7.35
N ASP A 168 2.18 18.09 8.19
CA ASP A 168 1.86 18.03 9.61
C ASP A 168 0.40 18.48 9.78
N ILE A 169 -0.49 17.57 10.17
CA ILE A 169 -1.93 17.86 10.29
C ILE A 169 -2.30 18.82 11.43
N GLN A 170 -1.36 19.12 12.32
CA GLN A 170 -1.58 20.14 13.37
C GLN A 170 -1.27 21.55 12.87
N ASN A 171 -0.33 21.69 11.93
CA ASN A 171 0.20 22.97 11.47
C ASN A 171 -0.17 23.30 10.03
N ASP A 172 -0.44 22.29 9.20
CA ASP A 172 -0.76 22.47 7.79
C ASP A 172 -2.28 22.38 7.57
N THR A 173 -2.81 23.29 6.75
CA THR A 173 -4.22 23.25 6.36
C THR A 173 -4.40 22.15 5.29
N ILE A 174 -5.25 21.17 5.56
CA ILE A 174 -5.58 20.06 4.61
C ILE A 174 -6.23 20.61 3.32
N GLU A 175 -6.57 21.88 3.27
CA GLU A 175 -7.08 22.57 2.06
C GLU A 175 -6.04 22.65 0.93
N MET A 176 -4.75 22.33 1.21
CA MET A 176 -3.67 22.35 0.22
C MET A 176 -3.53 21.01 -0.56
N ILE A 177 -4.40 20.04 -0.35
CA ILE A 177 -4.54 18.79 -1.08
C ILE A 177 -5.78 18.89 -1.97
#